data_0b35271a3441b9afc77fca748b1d3d5d
#
_entry.id   0b35271a3441b9afc77fca748b1d3d5d
#
_cell.length_a   1.000
_cell.length_b   1.000
_cell.length_c   1.000
_cell.angle_alpha   90.00
_cell.angle_beta   90.00
_cell.angle_gamma   90.00
#
_symmetry.space_group_name_H-M   'P 1'
#
loop_
_entity.id
_entity.type
_entity.pdbx_description
1 polymer ?
#
loop_
_entity_poly.entity_id
_entity_poly.type
_entity_poly.pdbx_seq_one_letter_code
_entity_poly.pdbx_strand_id
1 'polypeptide(L)'
;MLNKEQLQTIIKLQAELDLKIVQTKMIEESQDVLTAKFLALLVEIGEFANEQRCFKYWSSKPASSKAVLLEEYIDGLHFIISIANNLKLNLSDLKIVEQKYDNLNLAFLDLFSETLALAKEKNLSIINQWFNIYYTIAKLCDFSGDDIFNGYLDKNKINHLRQEQNY
;
A
#
# COMPACT_ATOMS: atom_id res chain seq x y z
N MET A 1 13.51 -1.74 5.65
CA MET A 1 12.98 -1.99 4.28
C MET A 1 12.81 -3.49 4.09
N LEU A 2 11.78 -3.91 3.36
CA LEU A 2 11.65 -5.30 2.92
C LEU A 2 12.90 -5.71 2.13
N ASN A 3 13.45 -6.89 2.42
CA ASN A 3 14.48 -7.46 1.58
C ASN A 3 13.87 -8.08 0.31
N LYS A 4 14.71 -8.49 -0.64
CA LYS A 4 14.24 -9.00 -1.93
C LYS A 4 13.35 -10.24 -1.80
N GLU A 5 13.67 -11.15 -0.90
CA GLU A 5 12.91 -12.39 -0.68
C GLU A 5 11.54 -12.08 -0.05
N GLN A 6 11.51 -11.18 0.94
CA GLN A 6 10.26 -10.71 1.54
C GLN A 6 9.36 -10.04 0.51
N LEU A 7 9.91 -9.16 -0.33
CA LEU A 7 9.15 -8.49 -1.38
C LEU A 7 8.57 -9.51 -2.41
N GLN A 8 9.37 -10.46 -2.86
CA GLN A 8 8.90 -11.51 -3.77
C GLN A 8 7.79 -12.36 -3.15
N THR A 9 7.91 -12.67 -1.85
CA THR A 9 6.90 -13.43 -1.12
C THR A 9 5.57 -12.69 -1.07
N ILE A 10 5.57 -11.41 -0.70
CA ILE A 10 4.31 -10.65 -0.62
C ILE A 10 3.67 -10.40 -2.00
N ILE A 11 4.48 -10.22 -3.06
CA ILE A 11 3.96 -10.09 -4.43
C ILE A 11 3.21 -11.38 -4.84
N LYS A 12 3.78 -12.55 -4.55
CA LYS A 12 3.16 -13.84 -4.85
C LYS A 12 1.88 -14.03 -4.04
N LEU A 13 1.93 -13.79 -2.72
CA LEU A 13 0.76 -13.91 -1.83
C LEU A 13 -0.38 -12.98 -2.26
N GLN A 14 -0.05 -11.75 -2.72
CA GLN A 14 -1.06 -10.85 -3.26
C GLN A 14 -1.71 -11.39 -4.52
N ALA A 15 -0.94 -11.95 -5.44
CA ALA A 15 -1.49 -12.54 -6.66
C ALA A 15 -2.44 -13.72 -6.36
N GLU A 16 -2.11 -14.55 -5.36
CA GLU A 16 -2.95 -15.65 -4.90
C GLU A 16 -4.26 -15.14 -4.26
N LEU A 17 -4.18 -14.07 -3.44
CA LEU A 17 -5.35 -13.44 -2.84
C LEU A 17 -6.24 -12.77 -3.91
N ASP A 18 -5.66 -12.03 -4.84
CA ASP A 18 -6.40 -11.39 -5.93
C ASP A 18 -7.17 -12.43 -6.76
N LEU A 19 -6.52 -13.54 -7.10
CA LEU A 19 -7.17 -14.64 -7.82
C LEU A 19 -8.33 -15.24 -7.01
N LYS A 20 -8.16 -15.45 -5.71
CA LYS A 20 -9.21 -15.96 -4.83
C LYS A 20 -10.41 -15.00 -4.79
N ILE A 21 -10.18 -13.69 -4.68
CA ILE A 21 -11.23 -12.66 -4.69
C ILE A 21 -12.01 -12.71 -6.00
N VAL A 22 -11.31 -12.70 -7.14
CA VAL A 22 -11.93 -12.75 -8.48
C VAL A 22 -12.80 -13.98 -8.62
N GLN A 23 -12.32 -15.16 -8.22
CA GLN A 23 -13.05 -16.41 -8.29
C GLN A 23 -14.26 -16.45 -7.34
N THR A 24 -14.09 -16.04 -6.09
CA THR A 24 -15.14 -16.09 -5.06
C THR A 24 -16.28 -15.11 -5.38
N LYS A 25 -15.94 -13.91 -5.87
CA LYS A 25 -16.92 -12.86 -6.16
C LYS A 25 -17.40 -12.87 -7.62
N MET A 26 -16.91 -13.81 -8.46
CA MET A 26 -17.22 -13.90 -9.89
C MET A 26 -16.99 -12.58 -10.64
N ILE A 27 -15.88 -11.89 -10.30
CA ILE A 27 -15.54 -10.59 -10.88
C ILE A 27 -14.81 -10.81 -12.20
N GLU A 28 -15.23 -10.12 -13.27
CA GLU A 28 -14.45 -10.01 -14.49
C GLU A 28 -13.39 -8.92 -14.33
N GLU A 29 -12.12 -9.27 -14.59
CA GLU A 29 -11.05 -8.27 -14.61
C GLU A 29 -11.31 -7.24 -15.71
N SER A 30 -11.48 -5.98 -15.32
CA SER A 30 -11.83 -4.88 -16.21
C SER A 30 -11.12 -3.59 -15.83
N GLN A 31 -11.20 -2.59 -16.70
CA GLN A 31 -10.72 -1.24 -16.38
C GLN A 31 -11.47 -0.64 -15.17
N ASP A 32 -12.72 -1.02 -14.96
CA ASP A 32 -13.51 -0.54 -13.82
C ASP A 32 -12.99 -1.11 -12.50
N VAL A 33 -12.61 -2.39 -12.47
CA VAL A 33 -11.96 -3.02 -11.30
C VAL A 33 -10.63 -2.35 -10.98
N LEU A 34 -9.81 -2.09 -11.99
CA LEU A 34 -8.54 -1.39 -11.80
C LEU A 34 -8.76 0.05 -11.29
N THR A 35 -9.75 0.76 -11.81
CA THR A 35 -10.14 2.10 -11.33
C THR A 35 -10.59 2.06 -9.87
N ALA A 36 -11.38 1.05 -9.50
CA ALA A 36 -11.80 0.85 -8.11
C ALA A 36 -10.61 0.57 -7.17
N LYS A 37 -9.60 -0.23 -7.61
CA LYS A 37 -8.38 -0.46 -6.83
C LYS A 37 -7.59 0.84 -6.61
N PHE A 38 -7.50 1.73 -7.59
CA PHE A 38 -6.86 3.04 -7.40
C PHE A 38 -7.62 3.91 -6.41
N LEU A 39 -8.96 3.93 -6.48
CA LEU A 39 -9.76 4.66 -5.50
C LEU A 39 -9.59 4.08 -4.09
N ALA A 40 -9.61 2.75 -3.96
CA ALA A 40 -9.35 2.08 -2.68
C ALA A 40 -7.96 2.44 -2.13
N LEU A 41 -6.91 2.42 -2.95
CA LEU A 41 -5.56 2.84 -2.54
C LEU A 41 -5.55 4.28 -2.00
N LEU A 42 -6.26 5.21 -2.66
CA LEU A 42 -6.35 6.60 -2.17
C LEU A 42 -7.08 6.68 -0.83
N VAL A 43 -8.11 5.85 -0.61
CA VAL A 43 -8.83 5.76 0.68
C VAL A 43 -7.88 5.25 1.77
N GLU A 44 -7.17 4.14 1.55
CA GLU A 44 -6.21 3.58 2.53
C GLU A 44 -5.09 4.57 2.87
N ILE A 45 -4.55 5.29 1.87
CA ILE A 45 -3.58 6.37 2.13
C ILE A 45 -4.22 7.47 3.00
N GLY A 46 -5.49 7.80 2.76
CA GLY A 46 -6.24 8.76 3.56
C GLY A 46 -6.48 8.28 4.99
N GLU A 47 -6.81 7.01 5.20
CA GLU A 47 -6.99 6.38 6.52
C GLU A 47 -5.65 6.36 7.27
N PHE A 48 -4.56 5.99 6.62
CA PHE A 48 -3.22 6.07 7.19
C PHE A 48 -2.86 7.51 7.62
N ALA A 49 -3.06 8.50 6.76
CA ALA A 49 -2.82 9.90 7.08
C ALA A 49 -3.73 10.37 8.24
N ASN A 50 -4.99 9.89 8.29
CA ASN A 50 -5.94 10.22 9.36
C ASN A 50 -5.51 9.66 10.72
N GLU A 51 -4.99 8.44 10.77
CA GLU A 51 -4.46 7.82 11.98
C GLU A 51 -3.11 8.43 12.39
N GLN A 52 -2.25 8.80 11.42
CA GLN A 52 -0.97 9.45 11.64
C GLN A 52 -1.13 10.91 12.14
N ARG A 53 -2.19 11.61 11.71
CA ARG A 53 -2.65 12.90 12.24
C ARG A 53 -1.74 14.10 11.95
N CYS A 54 -0.71 14.00 11.13
CA CYS A 54 0.24 15.09 10.86
C CYS A 54 -0.42 16.39 10.35
N PHE A 55 -1.51 16.27 9.58
CA PHE A 55 -2.23 17.40 9.01
C PHE A 55 -3.20 18.07 10.01
N LYS A 56 -3.47 17.44 11.17
CA LYS A 56 -4.47 17.92 12.14
C LYS A 56 -3.87 19.00 13.06
N TYR A 57 -3.42 20.13 12.47
CA TYR A 57 -2.80 21.24 13.18
C TYR A 57 -3.68 21.84 14.29
N TRP A 58 -4.99 21.58 14.24
CA TRP A 58 -5.97 22.04 15.23
C TRP A 58 -6.12 21.11 16.44
N SER A 59 -5.40 20.01 16.50
CA SER A 59 -5.57 18.97 17.52
C SER A 59 -4.25 18.64 18.21
N SER A 60 -4.28 18.58 19.54
CA SER A 60 -3.17 18.10 20.36
C SER A 60 -3.15 16.59 20.57
N LYS A 61 -4.16 15.86 20.07
CA LYS A 61 -4.19 14.39 20.16
C LYS A 61 -3.04 13.82 19.32
N PRO A 62 -2.17 12.96 19.90
CA PRO A 62 -1.05 12.35 19.16
C PRO A 62 -1.54 11.41 18.06
N ALA A 63 -0.62 10.97 17.21
CA ALA A 63 -0.84 9.86 16.27
C ALA A 63 -1.34 8.61 17.00
N SER A 64 -2.04 7.76 16.32
CA SER A 64 -2.47 6.45 16.81
C SER A 64 -1.25 5.56 17.12
N SER A 65 -1.47 4.44 17.81
CA SER A 65 -0.37 3.52 18.15
C SER A 65 0.34 3.00 16.90
N LYS A 66 1.61 2.60 17.05
CA LYS A 66 2.38 2.00 15.95
C LYS A 66 1.65 0.83 15.28
N ALA A 67 0.92 0.02 16.06
CA ALA A 67 0.17 -1.12 15.54
C ALA A 67 -0.96 -0.68 14.60
N VAL A 68 -1.74 0.35 14.98
CA VAL A 68 -2.81 0.91 14.14
C VAL A 68 -2.22 1.55 12.88
N LEU A 69 -1.17 2.35 13.03
CA LEU A 69 -0.50 2.96 11.86
C LEU A 69 0.07 1.91 10.89
N LEU A 70 0.61 0.81 11.43
CA LEU A 70 1.13 -0.28 10.60
C LEU A 70 0.00 -1.01 9.87
N GLU A 71 -1.17 -1.18 10.49
CA GLU A 71 -2.33 -1.81 9.83
C GLU A 71 -2.75 -1.00 8.60
N GLU A 72 -2.92 0.32 8.73
CA GLU A 72 -3.28 1.20 7.61
C GLU A 72 -2.19 1.22 6.52
N TYR A 73 -0.92 1.22 6.93
CA TYR A 73 0.20 1.08 5.99
C TYR A 73 0.11 -0.23 5.20
N ILE A 74 -0.20 -1.34 5.85
CA ILE A 74 -0.30 -2.65 5.19
C ILE A 74 -1.50 -2.69 4.24
N ASP A 75 -2.62 -2.05 4.55
CA ASP A 75 -3.78 -2.01 3.66
C ASP A 75 -3.46 -1.25 2.36
N GLY A 76 -2.77 -0.12 2.44
CA GLY A 76 -2.23 0.55 1.25
C GLY A 76 -1.24 -0.33 0.47
N LEU A 77 -0.38 -1.10 1.16
CA LEU A 77 0.57 -2.00 0.51
C LEU A 77 -0.12 -3.13 -0.25
N HIS A 78 -1.21 -3.69 0.28
CA HIS A 78 -2.03 -4.68 -0.43
C HIS A 78 -2.55 -4.13 -1.76
N PHE A 79 -3.13 -2.92 -1.77
CA PHE A 79 -3.69 -2.34 -2.99
C PHE A 79 -2.63 -1.99 -4.02
N ILE A 80 -1.50 -1.38 -3.64
CA ILE A 80 -0.47 -1.01 -4.64
C ILE A 80 0.18 -2.25 -5.28
N ILE A 81 0.39 -3.34 -4.52
CA ILE A 81 0.92 -4.58 -5.08
C ILE A 81 -0.12 -5.23 -6.00
N SER A 82 -1.39 -5.24 -5.61
CA SER A 82 -2.51 -5.72 -6.45
C SER A 82 -2.61 -4.94 -7.76
N ILE A 83 -2.48 -3.61 -7.73
CA ILE A 83 -2.42 -2.74 -8.92
C ILE A 83 -1.22 -3.11 -9.79
N ALA A 84 -0.03 -3.25 -9.20
CA ALA A 84 1.19 -3.60 -9.93
C ALA A 84 1.06 -4.96 -10.63
N ASN A 85 0.46 -5.95 -9.97
CA ASN A 85 0.19 -7.27 -10.54
C ASN A 85 -0.77 -7.16 -11.75
N ASN A 86 -1.88 -6.41 -11.62
CA ASN A 86 -2.79 -6.17 -12.74
C ASN A 86 -2.12 -5.45 -13.92
N LEU A 87 -1.24 -4.50 -13.66
CA LEU A 87 -0.48 -3.77 -14.66
C LEU A 87 0.72 -4.55 -15.20
N LYS A 88 1.01 -5.74 -14.65
CA LYS A 88 2.18 -6.58 -14.98
C LYS A 88 3.52 -5.83 -14.82
N LEU A 89 3.59 -4.93 -13.83
CA LEU A 89 4.82 -4.21 -13.49
C LEU A 89 5.71 -5.10 -12.62
N ASN A 90 6.98 -5.24 -13.01
CA ASN A 90 7.93 -6.05 -12.26
C ASN A 90 8.50 -5.29 -11.05
N LEU A 91 7.89 -5.47 -9.89
CA LEU A 91 8.35 -4.83 -8.65
C LEU A 91 9.73 -5.31 -8.18
N SER A 92 10.27 -6.41 -8.71
CA SER A 92 11.64 -6.86 -8.39
C SER A 92 12.73 -5.94 -8.97
N ASP A 93 12.38 -5.09 -9.93
CA ASP A 93 13.28 -4.13 -10.58
C ASP A 93 13.29 -2.76 -9.87
N LEU A 94 12.50 -2.58 -8.82
CA LEU A 94 12.45 -1.33 -8.06
C LEU A 94 13.79 -1.03 -7.39
N LYS A 95 14.17 0.24 -7.47
CA LYS A 95 15.34 0.79 -6.77
C LYS A 95 14.83 1.78 -5.72
N ILE A 96 14.55 1.25 -4.53
CA ILE A 96 13.96 2.05 -3.46
C ILE A 96 15.03 2.92 -2.81
N VAL A 97 14.77 4.23 -2.82
CA VAL A 97 15.62 5.25 -2.23
C VAL A 97 14.80 6.11 -1.27
N GLU A 98 15.34 6.32 -0.08
CA GLU A 98 14.74 7.23 0.90
C GLU A 98 14.72 8.66 0.36
N GLN A 99 13.55 9.30 0.46
CA GLN A 99 13.35 10.70 0.10
C GLN A 99 13.59 11.60 1.33
N LYS A 100 13.84 12.89 1.09
CA LYS A 100 13.92 13.88 2.17
C LYS A 100 12.66 14.72 2.16
N TYR A 101 12.00 14.78 3.31
CA TYR A 101 10.82 15.61 3.52
C TYR A 101 10.99 16.48 4.75
N ASP A 102 10.60 17.74 4.66
CA ASP A 102 10.57 18.68 5.80
C ASP A 102 9.50 18.28 6.82
N ASN A 103 8.43 17.64 6.36
CA ASN A 103 7.36 17.13 7.20
C ASN A 103 6.54 16.05 6.47
N LEU A 104 5.78 15.26 7.24
CA LEU A 104 4.94 14.18 6.73
C LEU A 104 3.79 14.65 5.83
N ASN A 105 3.29 15.88 6.01
CA ASN A 105 2.21 16.39 5.16
C ASN A 105 2.66 16.44 3.69
N LEU A 106 3.89 16.89 3.42
CA LEU A 106 4.43 16.92 2.06
C LEU A 106 4.59 15.50 1.51
N ALA A 107 5.08 14.55 2.32
CA ALA A 107 5.21 13.16 1.90
C ALA A 107 3.84 12.55 1.51
N PHE A 108 2.80 12.78 2.31
CA PHE A 108 1.44 12.30 1.97
C PHE A 108 0.87 12.99 0.73
N LEU A 109 1.07 14.30 0.55
CA LEU A 109 0.63 15.00 -0.65
C LEU A 109 1.31 14.46 -1.91
N ASP A 110 2.62 14.22 -1.87
CA ASP A 110 3.36 13.62 -2.97
C ASP A 110 2.88 12.17 -3.23
N LEU A 111 2.60 11.40 -2.17
CA LEU A 111 2.08 10.05 -2.32
C LEU A 111 0.72 10.02 -3.03
N PHE A 112 -0.19 10.93 -2.69
CA PHE A 112 -1.47 11.10 -3.40
C PHE A 112 -1.24 11.49 -4.86
N SER A 113 -0.32 12.43 -5.12
CA SER A 113 0.03 12.88 -6.47
C SER A 113 0.57 11.73 -7.33
N GLU A 114 1.51 10.94 -6.81
CA GLU A 114 2.08 9.79 -7.51
C GLU A 114 1.04 8.67 -7.72
N THR A 115 0.10 8.49 -6.79
CA THR A 115 -1.01 7.55 -6.98
C THR A 115 -1.89 7.96 -8.16
N LEU A 116 -2.23 9.25 -8.26
CA LEU A 116 -3.02 9.79 -9.38
C LEU A 116 -2.23 9.77 -10.70
N ALA A 117 -0.92 10.02 -10.66
CA ALA A 117 -0.06 9.92 -11.83
C ALA A 117 0.01 8.46 -12.33
N LEU A 118 0.18 7.49 -11.42
CA LEU A 118 0.21 6.07 -11.75
C LEU A 118 -1.11 5.59 -12.36
N ALA A 119 -2.25 6.09 -11.89
CA ALA A 119 -3.55 5.77 -12.46
C ALA A 119 -3.69 6.21 -13.93
N LYS A 120 -2.98 7.28 -14.33
CA LYS A 120 -2.98 7.82 -15.70
C LYS A 120 -1.94 7.12 -16.58
N GLU A 121 -0.70 7.05 -16.13
CA GLU A 121 0.45 6.68 -16.98
C GLU A 121 0.88 5.21 -16.83
N LYS A 122 0.57 4.54 -15.74
CA LYS A 122 0.71 3.07 -15.52
C LYS A 122 2.11 2.54 -15.85
N ASN A 123 3.17 3.20 -15.41
CA ASN A 123 4.54 2.80 -15.72
C ASN A 123 5.41 2.52 -14.47
N LEU A 124 6.54 1.80 -14.68
CA LEU A 124 7.45 1.37 -13.62
C LEU A 124 8.16 2.54 -12.93
N SER A 125 8.43 3.64 -13.62
CA SER A 125 9.11 4.80 -13.03
C SER A 125 8.25 5.47 -11.96
N ILE A 126 6.96 5.65 -12.23
CA ILE A 126 6.02 6.27 -11.30
C ILE A 126 5.80 5.37 -10.08
N ILE A 127 5.61 4.07 -10.29
CA ILE A 127 5.44 3.15 -9.15
C ILE A 127 6.73 3.05 -8.33
N ASN A 128 7.91 3.16 -8.93
CA ASN A 128 9.16 3.22 -8.19
C ASN A 128 9.23 4.48 -7.31
N GLN A 129 8.83 5.65 -7.85
CA GLN A 129 8.75 6.88 -7.07
C GLN A 129 7.72 6.79 -5.96
N TRP A 130 6.56 6.19 -6.24
CA TRP A 130 5.54 5.90 -5.23
C TRP A 130 6.12 5.08 -4.05
N PHE A 131 6.84 4.00 -4.35
CA PHE A 131 7.49 3.18 -3.31
C PHE A 131 8.58 3.91 -2.55
N ASN A 132 9.34 4.82 -3.20
CA ASN A 132 10.33 5.66 -2.52
C ASN A 132 9.68 6.51 -1.43
N ILE A 133 8.54 7.14 -1.75
CA ILE A 133 7.79 7.98 -0.81
C ILE A 133 7.19 7.11 0.30
N TYR A 134 6.54 6.02 -0.07
CA TYR A 134 5.87 5.13 0.87
C TYR A 134 6.83 4.51 1.89
N TYR A 135 7.98 4.06 1.40
CA TYR A 135 9.08 3.61 2.25
C TYR A 135 9.60 4.71 3.19
N THR A 136 9.72 5.94 2.68
CA THR A 136 10.14 7.07 3.51
C THR A 136 9.16 7.34 4.64
N ILE A 137 7.86 7.31 4.36
CA ILE A 137 6.81 7.45 5.38
C ILE A 137 6.90 6.32 6.42
N ALA A 138 7.12 5.06 5.97
CA ALA A 138 7.32 3.93 6.88
C ALA A 138 8.47 4.16 7.85
N LYS A 139 9.61 4.67 7.37
CA LYS A 139 10.75 5.02 8.23
C LYS A 139 10.43 6.13 9.22
N LEU A 140 9.73 7.16 8.79
CA LEU A 140 9.31 8.26 9.66
C LEU A 140 8.28 7.83 10.71
N CYS A 141 7.56 6.72 10.46
CA CYS A 141 6.67 6.06 11.43
C CYS A 141 7.37 4.93 12.22
N ASP A 142 8.69 4.79 12.09
CA ASP A 142 9.52 3.79 12.79
C ASP A 142 9.11 2.32 12.47
N PHE A 143 8.72 2.04 11.23
CA PHE A 143 8.45 0.68 10.78
C PHE A 143 9.73 0.01 10.26
N SER A 144 10.06 -1.16 10.82
CA SER A 144 11.11 -2.02 10.28
C SER A 144 10.61 -2.85 9.08
N GLY A 145 11.53 -3.43 8.32
CA GLY A 145 11.15 -4.37 7.26
C GLY A 145 10.41 -5.58 7.78
N ASP A 146 10.78 -6.07 8.97
CA ASP A 146 10.13 -7.21 9.60
C ASP A 146 8.73 -6.86 10.14
N ASP A 147 8.53 -5.64 10.68
CA ASP A 147 7.18 -5.16 11.05
C ASP A 147 6.26 -5.22 9.82
N ILE A 148 6.72 -4.66 8.69
CA ILE A 148 5.95 -4.62 7.44
C ILE A 148 5.68 -6.04 6.91
N PHE A 149 6.69 -6.90 6.89
CA PHE A 149 6.54 -8.26 6.38
C PHE A 149 5.57 -9.08 7.22
N ASN A 150 5.74 -9.09 8.54
CA ASN A 150 4.87 -9.84 9.44
C ASN A 150 3.43 -9.30 9.43
N GLY A 151 3.27 -7.96 9.46
CA GLY A 151 1.95 -7.33 9.35
C GLY A 151 1.24 -7.71 8.04
N TYR A 152 1.99 -7.74 6.92
CA TYR A 152 1.44 -8.18 5.65
C TYR A 152 0.97 -9.64 5.68
N LEU A 153 1.77 -10.56 6.24
CA LEU A 153 1.39 -11.97 6.35
C LEU A 153 0.13 -12.16 7.18
N ASP A 154 0.00 -11.45 8.28
CA ASP A 154 -1.17 -11.55 9.16
C ASP A 154 -2.42 -10.97 8.49
N LYS A 155 -2.33 -9.82 7.85
CA LYS A 155 -3.46 -9.22 7.10
C LYS A 155 -3.86 -10.08 5.91
N ASN A 156 -2.90 -10.67 5.20
CA ASN A 156 -3.18 -11.59 4.09
C ASN A 156 -4.00 -12.80 4.55
N LYS A 157 -3.67 -13.43 5.69
CA LYS A 157 -4.47 -14.51 6.29
C LYS A 157 -5.90 -14.06 6.61
N ILE A 158 -6.05 -12.88 7.22
CA ILE A 158 -7.38 -12.31 7.53
C ILE A 158 -8.17 -12.11 6.23
N ASN A 159 -7.57 -11.56 5.20
CA ASN A 159 -8.22 -11.33 3.92
C ASN A 159 -8.64 -12.64 3.23
N HIS A 160 -7.84 -13.70 3.34
CA HIS A 160 -8.23 -15.04 2.86
C HIS A 160 -9.45 -15.59 3.62
N LEU A 161 -9.50 -15.45 4.97
CA LEU A 161 -10.64 -15.87 5.78
C LEU A 161 -11.92 -15.09 5.45
N ARG A 162 -11.80 -13.78 5.20
CA ARG A 162 -12.94 -12.94 4.76
C ARG A 162 -13.57 -13.47 3.46
N GLN A 163 -12.76 -13.96 2.50
CA GLN A 163 -13.30 -14.55 1.28
C GLN A 163 -14.05 -15.85 1.53
N GLU A 164 -13.61 -16.68 2.50
CA GLU A 164 -14.30 -17.90 2.90
C GLU A 164 -15.65 -17.64 3.60
N GLN A 165 -15.75 -16.50 4.28
CA GLN A 165 -16.94 -16.08 5.02
C GLN A 165 -17.92 -15.24 4.17
N ASN A 166 -17.66 -15.08 2.87
CA ASN A 166 -18.46 -14.21 1.97
C ASN A 166 -18.61 -12.75 2.46
N TYR A 167 -17.58 -12.25 3.11
CA TYR A 167 -17.52 -10.88 3.62
C TYR A 167 -17.69 -9.85 2.49
#